data_0b15ee560e13a71e2a271b228b3ef040
#
_entry.id   0b15ee560e13a71e2a271b228b3ef040
#
_cell.length_a   1.000
_cell.length_b   1.000
_cell.length_c   1.000
_cell.angle_alpha   90.00
_cell.angle_beta   90.00
_cell.angle_gamma   90.00
#
_symmetry.space_group_name_H-M   'P 1'
#
loop_
_entity.id
_entity.type
_entity.pdbx_description
1 polymer ?
#
loop_
_entity_poly.entity_id
_entity_poly.type
_entity_poly.pdbx_seq_one_letter_code
_entity_poly.pdbx_strand_id
1 'polypeptide(L)'
;MVADAVVYHPTVAHYLKFVATTVGRDKFLRTLQYWSRFYAWYLYRTNNPQAKVAQYDAVKKNFGMARKLLRLGKFVEHFKAAAIAADAKGMDAVLKYCAIGRQLGYAGYMLLDNLTVPDVVGFRKSANIKTVQEQAYRAWMTGLLFNVVAGVYSLAQLRKRVAAVDEKEAESVVEKKKIEREGNAAKIQLISDLCDLAVPLSALGYVTLDDGLVGLSGTISSLLGLWTVWKKTA
;
A
#
# COMPACT_ATOMS: atom_id res chain seq x y z
N MET A 1 17.50 -14.35 -33.58
CA MET A 1 18.15 -15.40 -32.73
C MET A 1 18.49 -14.89 -31.33
N VAL A 2 19.38 -13.91 -31.08
CA VAL A 2 19.56 -13.38 -29.70
C VAL A 2 18.32 -12.58 -29.22
N ALA A 3 17.69 -11.83 -30.12
CA ALA A 3 16.45 -11.11 -29.83
C ALA A 3 15.30 -12.04 -29.43
N ASP A 4 15.17 -13.20 -30.07
CA ASP A 4 14.12 -14.19 -29.79
C ASP A 4 14.28 -14.77 -28.37
N ALA A 5 15.50 -15.07 -27.96
CA ALA A 5 15.79 -15.59 -26.60
C ALA A 5 15.44 -14.60 -25.50
N VAL A 6 15.53 -13.29 -25.76
CA VAL A 6 15.13 -12.23 -24.80
C VAL A 6 13.62 -12.02 -24.85
N VAL A 7 13.04 -11.88 -26.04
CA VAL A 7 11.60 -11.55 -26.21
C VAL A 7 10.70 -12.66 -25.68
N TYR A 8 11.07 -13.94 -25.90
CA TYR A 8 10.29 -15.09 -25.43
C TYR A 8 10.71 -15.62 -24.05
N HIS A 9 11.60 -14.89 -23.34
CA HIS A 9 12.02 -15.31 -22.01
C HIS A 9 10.84 -15.20 -21.00
N PRO A 10 10.56 -16.25 -20.19
CA PRO A 10 9.44 -16.25 -19.25
C PRO A 10 9.41 -15.04 -18.30
N THR A 11 10.59 -14.59 -17.85
CA THR A 11 10.71 -13.40 -16.98
C THR A 11 10.28 -12.12 -17.70
N VAL A 12 10.54 -11.99 -18.99
CA VAL A 12 10.10 -10.83 -19.79
C VAL A 12 8.59 -10.86 -19.95
N ALA A 13 8.01 -12.03 -20.25
CA ALA A 13 6.55 -12.19 -20.32
C ALA A 13 5.87 -11.84 -18.97
N HIS A 14 6.44 -12.29 -17.85
CA HIS A 14 5.96 -11.96 -16.53
C HIS A 14 6.09 -10.45 -16.23
N TYR A 15 7.23 -9.84 -16.54
CA TYR A 15 7.43 -8.39 -16.39
C TYR A 15 6.40 -7.59 -17.19
N LEU A 16 6.12 -8.00 -18.43
CA LEU A 16 5.12 -7.35 -19.27
C LEU A 16 3.72 -7.43 -18.64
N LYS A 17 3.31 -8.59 -18.11
CA LYS A 17 2.05 -8.72 -17.36
C LYS A 17 2.02 -7.79 -16.14
N PHE A 18 3.11 -7.70 -15.39
CA PHE A 18 3.22 -6.84 -14.23
C PHE A 18 3.05 -5.36 -14.60
N VAL A 19 3.81 -4.86 -15.59
CA VAL A 19 3.76 -3.44 -16.00
C VAL A 19 2.50 -3.09 -16.79
N ALA A 20 1.78 -4.06 -17.36
CA ALA A 20 0.48 -3.84 -17.98
C ALA A 20 -0.57 -3.38 -16.96
N THR A 21 -0.41 -3.76 -15.69
CA THR A 21 -1.34 -3.35 -14.64
C THR A 21 -1.03 -1.95 -14.10
N THR A 22 -2.07 -1.12 -13.93
CA THR A 22 -1.92 0.19 -13.26
C THR A 22 -1.38 0.04 -11.84
N VAL A 23 -1.77 -1.02 -11.14
CA VAL A 23 -1.31 -1.31 -9.78
C VAL A 23 0.18 -1.63 -9.75
N GLY A 24 0.69 -2.43 -10.68
CA GLY A 24 2.12 -2.75 -10.81
C GLY A 24 2.96 -1.49 -11.02
N ARG A 25 2.54 -0.64 -11.96
CA ARG A 25 3.20 0.66 -12.21
C ARG A 25 3.15 1.58 -10.98
N ASP A 26 2.00 1.71 -10.32
CA ASP A 26 1.88 2.53 -9.10
C ASP A 26 2.82 2.03 -7.99
N LYS A 27 2.89 0.70 -7.75
CA LYS A 27 3.78 0.14 -6.73
C LYS A 27 5.26 0.36 -7.05
N PHE A 28 5.66 0.22 -8.31
CA PHE A 28 7.01 0.52 -8.74
C PHE A 28 7.39 1.99 -8.51
N LEU A 29 6.55 2.92 -8.99
CA LEU A 29 6.75 4.37 -8.77
C LEU A 29 6.72 4.73 -7.28
N ARG A 30 5.88 4.07 -6.48
CA ARG A 30 5.82 4.26 -5.04
C ARG A 30 7.13 3.89 -4.35
N THR A 31 7.73 2.77 -4.75
CA THR A 31 9.03 2.35 -4.22
C THR A 31 10.10 3.41 -4.49
N LEU A 32 10.19 3.89 -5.73
CA LEU A 32 11.15 4.93 -6.10
C LEU A 32 10.87 6.25 -5.37
N GLN A 33 9.60 6.65 -5.21
CA GLN A 33 9.21 7.86 -4.50
C GLN A 33 9.66 7.85 -3.03
N TYR A 34 9.37 6.76 -2.30
CA TYR A 34 9.69 6.70 -0.88
C TYR A 34 11.17 6.44 -0.62
N TRP A 35 11.83 5.65 -1.48
CA TRP A 35 13.27 5.52 -1.46
C TRP A 35 13.96 6.87 -1.67
N SER A 36 13.52 7.67 -2.65
CA SER A 36 14.06 9.01 -2.90
C SER A 36 13.82 9.94 -1.71
N ARG A 37 12.67 9.81 -1.01
CA ARG A 37 12.40 10.56 0.22
C ARG A 37 13.42 10.23 1.33
N PHE A 38 13.66 8.94 1.56
CA PHE A 38 14.66 8.48 2.52
C PHE A 38 16.07 8.95 2.13
N TYR A 39 16.43 8.78 0.87
CA TYR A 39 17.78 9.07 0.41
C TYR A 39 18.08 10.59 0.38
N ALA A 40 17.11 11.43 0.05
CA ALA A 40 17.22 12.89 0.17
C ALA A 40 17.49 13.32 1.63
N TRP A 41 16.76 12.74 2.58
CA TRP A 41 16.98 12.96 4.00
C TRP A 41 18.39 12.50 4.42
N TYR A 42 18.84 11.32 4.01
CA TYR A 42 20.17 10.80 4.30
C TYR A 42 21.27 11.72 3.76
N LEU A 43 21.16 12.16 2.52
CA LEU A 43 22.12 13.11 1.92
C LEU A 43 22.16 14.44 2.67
N TYR A 44 21.00 14.96 3.07
CA TYR A 44 20.90 16.19 3.86
C TYR A 44 21.58 16.02 5.23
N ARG A 45 21.32 14.92 5.93
CA ARG A 45 21.91 14.62 7.24
C ARG A 45 23.42 14.37 7.20
N THR A 46 23.95 13.94 6.07
CA THR A 46 25.38 13.68 5.84
C THR A 46 26.09 14.87 5.17
N ASN A 47 25.50 16.07 5.22
CA ASN A 47 26.05 17.31 4.69
C ASN A 47 26.48 17.26 3.21
N ASN A 48 25.77 16.49 2.39
CA ASN A 48 25.99 16.50 0.94
C ASN A 48 25.51 17.82 0.31
N PRO A 49 26.06 18.20 -0.88
CA PRO A 49 25.65 19.41 -1.58
C PRO A 49 24.13 19.44 -1.83
N GLN A 50 23.52 20.62 -1.57
CA GLN A 50 22.07 20.82 -1.71
C GLN A 50 21.57 20.46 -3.12
N ALA A 51 22.40 20.61 -4.15
CA ALA A 51 22.08 20.22 -5.53
C ALA A 51 21.78 18.71 -5.64
N LYS A 52 22.51 17.86 -4.92
CA LYS A 52 22.24 16.41 -4.89
C LYS A 52 20.93 16.11 -4.16
N VAL A 53 20.69 16.74 -3.02
CA VAL A 53 19.42 16.60 -2.27
C VAL A 53 18.24 16.96 -3.15
N ALA A 54 18.31 18.10 -3.86
CA ALA A 54 17.25 18.59 -4.74
C ALA A 54 16.90 17.61 -5.88
N GLN A 55 17.89 16.83 -6.38
CA GLN A 55 17.63 15.80 -7.39
C GLN A 55 16.66 14.72 -6.88
N TYR A 56 16.88 14.20 -5.67
CA TYR A 56 16.01 13.18 -5.08
C TYR A 56 14.67 13.75 -4.62
N ASP A 57 14.62 15.00 -4.16
CA ASP A 57 13.36 15.70 -3.89
C ASP A 57 12.53 15.89 -5.17
N ALA A 58 13.17 16.17 -6.29
CA ALA A 58 12.49 16.23 -7.60
C ALA A 58 11.91 14.87 -8.00
N VAL A 59 12.65 13.77 -7.83
CA VAL A 59 12.14 12.39 -8.06
C VAL A 59 10.95 12.10 -7.15
N LYS A 60 11.06 12.38 -5.84
CA LYS A 60 9.96 12.21 -4.87
C LYS A 60 8.70 12.96 -5.30
N LYS A 61 8.83 14.22 -5.72
CA LYS A 61 7.72 15.08 -6.16
C LYS A 61 7.09 14.59 -7.45
N ASN A 62 7.89 14.32 -8.48
CA ASN A 62 7.40 13.94 -9.81
C ASN A 62 6.73 12.56 -9.79
N PHE A 63 7.31 11.59 -9.12
CA PHE A 63 6.69 10.26 -8.98
C PHE A 63 5.44 10.29 -8.10
N GLY A 64 5.42 11.16 -7.07
CA GLY A 64 4.21 11.40 -6.28
C GLY A 64 3.06 11.94 -7.15
N MET A 65 3.34 12.88 -8.05
CA MET A 65 2.36 13.43 -8.99
C MET A 65 1.92 12.37 -10.01
N ALA A 66 2.85 11.65 -10.64
CA ALA A 66 2.53 10.60 -11.59
C ALA A 66 1.59 9.55 -10.97
N ARG A 67 1.86 9.14 -9.72
CA ARG A 67 1.00 8.21 -8.99
C ARG A 67 -0.39 8.76 -8.70
N LYS A 68 -0.54 10.07 -8.43
CA LYS A 68 -1.85 10.70 -8.31
C LYS A 68 -2.67 10.54 -9.58
N LEU A 69 -2.05 10.81 -10.74
CA LEU A 69 -2.70 10.69 -12.05
C LEU A 69 -3.10 9.23 -12.35
N LEU A 70 -2.25 8.25 -12.03
CA LEU A 70 -2.55 6.83 -12.20
C LEU A 70 -3.73 6.33 -11.33
N ARG A 71 -4.11 7.08 -10.30
CA ARG A 71 -5.21 6.75 -9.37
C ARG A 71 -6.49 7.53 -9.63
N LEU A 72 -6.57 8.31 -10.72
CA LEU A 72 -7.80 9.02 -11.08
C LEU A 72 -8.96 8.04 -11.25
N GLY A 73 -10.11 8.35 -10.64
CA GLY A 73 -11.32 7.54 -10.69
C GLY A 73 -11.29 6.25 -9.86
N LYS A 74 -10.16 5.89 -9.26
CA LYS A 74 -9.98 4.61 -8.57
C LYS A 74 -10.82 4.45 -7.29
N PHE A 75 -11.33 5.54 -6.74
CA PHE A 75 -12.25 5.52 -5.59
C PHE A 75 -13.52 4.71 -5.87
N VAL A 76 -13.97 4.62 -7.13
CA VAL A 76 -15.15 3.82 -7.54
C VAL A 76 -14.91 2.34 -7.29
N GLU A 77 -13.70 1.83 -7.55
CA GLU A 77 -13.33 0.43 -7.26
C GLU A 77 -13.49 0.11 -5.77
N HIS A 78 -13.12 1.06 -4.91
CA HIS A 78 -13.23 0.89 -3.47
C HIS A 78 -14.67 0.97 -2.97
N PHE A 79 -15.52 1.84 -3.52
CA PHE A 79 -16.96 1.83 -3.22
C PHE A 79 -17.61 0.50 -3.63
N LYS A 80 -17.29 0.00 -4.84
CA LYS A 80 -17.76 -1.31 -5.29
C LYS A 80 -17.30 -2.43 -4.35
N ALA A 81 -16.03 -2.41 -3.93
CA ALA A 81 -15.49 -3.41 -3.02
C ALA A 81 -16.13 -3.34 -1.62
N ALA A 82 -16.50 -2.15 -1.14
CA ALA A 82 -17.26 -1.99 0.11
C ALA A 82 -18.65 -2.60 0.01
N ALA A 83 -19.37 -2.38 -1.09
CA ALA A 83 -20.67 -2.98 -1.33
C ALA A 83 -20.60 -4.51 -1.40
N ILE A 84 -19.62 -5.06 -2.13
CA ILE A 84 -19.38 -6.52 -2.18
C ILE A 84 -19.11 -7.09 -0.79
N ALA A 85 -18.30 -6.41 0.03
CA ALA A 85 -18.04 -6.84 1.40
C ALA A 85 -19.30 -6.78 2.29
N ALA A 86 -20.16 -5.79 2.08
CA ALA A 86 -21.44 -5.67 2.80
C ALA A 86 -22.40 -6.81 2.46
N ASP A 87 -22.42 -7.26 1.20
CA ASP A 87 -23.29 -8.34 0.71
C ASP A 87 -22.71 -9.74 1.03
N ALA A 88 -21.46 -9.86 1.49
CA ALA A 88 -20.83 -11.14 1.76
C ALA A 88 -21.57 -11.91 2.86
N LYS A 89 -22.04 -13.12 2.52
CA LYS A 89 -22.72 -14.05 3.46
C LYS A 89 -21.69 -15.02 4.06
N GLY A 90 -21.88 -15.36 5.35
CA GLY A 90 -21.00 -16.33 6.04
C GLY A 90 -19.60 -15.82 6.42
N MET A 91 -19.31 -14.56 6.19
CA MET A 91 -18.06 -13.93 6.64
C MET A 91 -18.16 -13.59 8.13
N ASP A 92 -17.06 -13.79 8.88
CA ASP A 92 -16.95 -13.33 10.27
C ASP A 92 -17.33 -11.85 10.39
N ALA A 93 -18.15 -11.51 11.37
CA ALA A 93 -18.71 -10.15 11.51
C ALA A 93 -17.63 -9.08 11.69
N VAL A 94 -16.58 -9.37 12.50
CA VAL A 94 -15.47 -8.42 12.72
C VAL A 94 -14.71 -8.16 11.42
N LEU A 95 -14.37 -9.23 10.71
CA LEU A 95 -13.66 -9.10 9.43
C LEU A 95 -14.51 -8.40 8.36
N LYS A 96 -15.81 -8.65 8.35
CA LYS A 96 -16.76 -7.99 7.43
C LYS A 96 -16.79 -6.48 7.67
N TYR A 97 -17.00 -6.04 8.91
CA TYR A 97 -17.02 -4.60 9.22
C TYR A 97 -15.64 -3.94 8.98
N CYS A 98 -14.56 -4.64 9.30
CA CYS A 98 -13.22 -4.15 8.99
C CYS A 98 -12.99 -4.01 7.49
N ALA A 99 -13.46 -4.97 6.68
CA ALA A 99 -13.35 -4.90 5.22
C ALA A 99 -14.13 -3.72 4.66
N ILE A 100 -15.37 -3.49 5.11
CA ILE A 100 -16.20 -2.34 4.70
C ILE A 100 -15.51 -1.02 5.10
N GLY A 101 -15.12 -0.87 6.38
CA GLY A 101 -14.48 0.34 6.90
C GLY A 101 -13.16 0.66 6.18
N ARG A 102 -12.35 -0.36 5.90
CA ARG A 102 -11.15 -0.25 5.06
C ARG A 102 -11.47 0.33 3.69
N GLN A 103 -12.43 -0.26 2.99
CA GLN A 103 -12.75 0.15 1.63
C GLN A 103 -13.33 1.56 1.57
N LEU A 104 -14.20 1.92 2.52
CA LEU A 104 -14.73 3.28 2.63
C LEU A 104 -13.64 4.30 2.97
N GLY A 105 -12.70 3.96 3.85
CA GLY A 105 -11.53 4.79 4.16
C GLY A 105 -10.66 5.05 2.93
N TYR A 106 -10.36 4.01 2.15
CA TYR A 106 -9.60 4.16 0.90
C TYR A 106 -10.39 4.90 -0.19
N ALA A 107 -11.71 4.68 -0.30
CA ALA A 107 -12.57 5.43 -1.23
C ALA A 107 -12.54 6.92 -0.91
N GLY A 108 -12.74 7.29 0.36
CA GLY A 108 -12.66 8.67 0.82
C GLY A 108 -11.30 9.29 0.57
N TYR A 109 -10.22 8.57 0.89
CA TYR A 109 -8.86 9.00 0.59
C TYR A 109 -8.66 9.32 -0.89
N MET A 110 -8.98 8.37 -1.78
CA MET A 110 -8.74 8.54 -3.20
C MET A 110 -9.65 9.59 -3.83
N LEU A 111 -10.89 9.72 -3.37
CA LEU A 111 -11.80 10.77 -3.81
C LEU A 111 -11.23 12.16 -3.46
N LEU A 112 -10.85 12.36 -2.20
CA LEU A 112 -10.30 13.64 -1.73
C LEU A 112 -8.93 13.92 -2.37
N ASP A 113 -8.08 12.91 -2.53
CA ASP A 113 -6.79 13.02 -3.23
C ASP A 113 -6.99 13.44 -4.70
N ASN A 114 -8.01 12.90 -5.39
CA ASN A 114 -8.34 13.27 -6.77
C ASN A 114 -8.83 14.71 -6.88
N LEU A 115 -9.55 15.24 -5.88
CA LEU A 115 -9.97 16.65 -5.85
C LEU A 115 -8.79 17.63 -5.78
N THR A 116 -7.62 17.18 -5.33
CA THR A 116 -6.40 18.00 -5.29
C THR A 116 -5.61 17.98 -6.60
N VAL A 117 -5.95 17.12 -7.56
CA VAL A 117 -5.21 16.98 -8.82
C VAL A 117 -5.15 18.29 -9.62
N PRO A 118 -6.26 19.04 -9.84
CA PRO A 118 -6.21 20.29 -10.57
C PRO A 118 -5.24 21.32 -9.98
N ASP A 119 -5.09 21.34 -8.65
CA ASP A 119 -4.16 22.22 -7.98
C ASP A 119 -2.71 21.74 -8.12
N VAL A 120 -2.47 20.43 -8.08
CA VAL A 120 -1.13 19.84 -8.22
C VAL A 120 -0.57 20.00 -9.63
N VAL A 121 -1.43 19.90 -10.67
CA VAL A 121 -1.02 20.10 -12.08
C VAL A 121 -0.96 21.59 -12.46
N GLY A 122 -1.34 22.51 -11.56
CA GLY A 122 -1.27 23.95 -11.81
C GLY A 122 -2.45 24.53 -12.57
N PHE A 123 -3.52 23.75 -12.81
CA PHE A 123 -4.74 24.23 -13.48
C PHE A 123 -5.55 25.20 -12.60
N ARG A 124 -5.51 25.01 -11.28
CA ARG A 124 -6.25 25.80 -10.29
C ARG A 124 -5.36 26.03 -9.06
N LYS A 125 -5.67 27.07 -8.30
CA LYS A 125 -5.10 27.30 -6.95
C LYS A 125 -6.24 27.45 -5.96
N SER A 126 -6.56 26.39 -5.22
CA SER A 126 -7.63 26.41 -4.22
C SER A 126 -7.08 26.85 -2.86
N ALA A 127 -7.79 27.77 -2.19
CA ALA A 127 -7.44 28.21 -0.84
C ALA A 127 -7.48 27.03 0.18
N ASN A 128 -8.37 26.06 -0.04
CA ASN A 128 -8.65 24.96 0.89
C ASN A 128 -7.88 23.67 0.59
N ILE A 129 -6.89 23.69 -0.31
CA ILE A 129 -6.16 22.46 -0.72
C ILE A 129 -5.53 21.72 0.46
N LYS A 130 -4.97 22.44 1.43
CA LYS A 130 -4.37 21.85 2.64
C LYS A 130 -5.41 21.06 3.44
N THR A 131 -6.57 21.67 3.69
CA THR A 131 -7.66 21.01 4.43
C THR A 131 -8.15 19.76 3.70
N VAL A 132 -8.34 19.82 2.38
CA VAL A 132 -8.73 18.65 1.58
C VAL A 132 -7.68 17.54 1.69
N GLN A 133 -6.39 17.88 1.63
CA GLN A 133 -5.30 16.91 1.77
C GLN A 133 -5.25 16.30 3.18
N GLU A 134 -5.47 17.08 4.23
CA GLU A 134 -5.56 16.57 5.60
C GLU A 134 -6.75 15.60 5.77
N GLN A 135 -7.91 15.93 5.23
CA GLN A 135 -9.07 15.02 5.25
C GLN A 135 -8.79 13.74 4.46
N ALA A 136 -8.06 13.84 3.34
CA ALA A 136 -7.61 12.66 2.61
C ALA A 136 -6.72 11.76 3.48
N TYR A 137 -5.74 12.33 4.19
CA TYR A 137 -4.90 11.57 5.11
C TYR A 137 -5.69 10.96 6.28
N ARG A 138 -6.68 11.64 6.84
CA ARG A 138 -7.56 11.10 7.89
C ARG A 138 -8.35 9.90 7.37
N ALA A 139 -8.93 10.00 6.17
CA ALA A 139 -9.64 8.89 5.55
C ALA A 139 -8.70 7.69 5.28
N TRP A 140 -7.48 7.94 4.80
CA TRP A 140 -6.47 6.89 4.61
C TRP A 140 -6.08 6.22 5.92
N MET A 141 -5.78 7.00 6.94
CA MET A 141 -5.45 6.50 8.28
C MET A 141 -6.58 5.62 8.83
N THR A 142 -7.84 6.06 8.71
CA THR A 142 -9.01 5.27 9.13
C THR A 142 -9.04 3.91 8.41
N GLY A 143 -8.84 3.88 7.09
CA GLY A 143 -8.76 2.63 6.33
C GLY A 143 -7.63 1.71 6.79
N LEU A 144 -6.46 2.27 7.12
CA LEU A 144 -5.32 1.50 7.64
C LEU A 144 -5.59 0.96 9.05
N LEU A 145 -6.26 1.71 9.92
CA LEU A 145 -6.63 1.24 11.26
C LEU A 145 -7.58 0.03 11.18
N PHE A 146 -8.57 0.04 10.30
CA PHE A 146 -9.41 -1.15 10.05
C PHE A 146 -8.59 -2.34 9.56
N ASN A 147 -7.58 -2.13 8.72
CA ASN A 147 -6.65 -3.19 8.30
C ASN A 147 -5.86 -3.77 9.46
N VAL A 148 -5.30 -2.92 10.32
CA VAL A 148 -4.52 -3.37 11.48
C VAL A 148 -5.41 -4.19 12.43
N VAL A 149 -6.62 -3.73 12.72
CA VAL A 149 -7.60 -4.48 13.53
C VAL A 149 -7.91 -5.84 12.89
N ALA A 150 -8.21 -5.87 11.59
CA ALA A 150 -8.46 -7.11 10.86
C ALA A 150 -7.26 -8.06 10.88
N GLY A 151 -6.04 -7.53 10.70
CA GLY A 151 -4.80 -8.30 10.73
C GLY A 151 -4.54 -8.95 12.08
N VAL A 152 -4.66 -8.18 13.17
CA VAL A 152 -4.48 -8.70 14.55
C VAL A 152 -5.55 -9.75 14.86
N TYR A 153 -6.82 -9.47 14.54
CA TYR A 153 -7.92 -10.40 14.74
C TYR A 153 -7.71 -11.71 13.96
N SER A 154 -7.35 -11.61 12.68
CA SER A 154 -7.07 -12.79 11.84
C SER A 154 -5.94 -13.65 12.40
N LEU A 155 -4.84 -13.03 12.87
CA LEU A 155 -3.74 -13.75 13.49
C LEU A 155 -4.16 -14.45 14.78
N ALA A 156 -5.02 -13.82 15.60
CA ALA A 156 -5.58 -14.46 16.79
C ALA A 156 -6.46 -15.68 16.46
N GLN A 157 -7.30 -15.55 15.43
CA GLN A 157 -8.13 -16.68 14.95
C GLN A 157 -7.28 -17.83 14.39
N LEU A 158 -6.24 -17.52 13.62
CA LEU A 158 -5.32 -18.55 13.09
C LEU A 158 -4.57 -19.28 14.21
N ARG A 159 -4.17 -18.58 15.28
CA ARG A 159 -3.57 -19.22 16.47
C ARG A 159 -4.53 -20.20 17.13
N LYS A 160 -5.81 -19.85 17.27
CA LYS A 160 -6.84 -20.76 17.81
C LYS A 160 -7.04 -21.99 16.92
N ARG A 161 -7.05 -21.78 15.58
CA ARG A 161 -7.15 -22.89 14.62
C ARG A 161 -5.96 -23.84 14.73
N VAL A 162 -4.73 -23.34 14.85
CA VAL A 162 -3.53 -24.19 15.06
C VAL A 162 -3.67 -25.06 16.32
N ALA A 163 -4.13 -24.45 17.43
CA ALA A 163 -4.30 -25.16 18.69
C ALA A 163 -5.41 -26.24 18.66
N ALA A 164 -6.35 -26.14 17.72
CA ALA A 164 -7.45 -27.10 17.57
C ALA A 164 -7.14 -28.22 16.57
N VAL A 165 -6.03 -28.19 15.85
CA VAL A 165 -5.65 -29.23 14.88
C VAL A 165 -5.06 -30.44 15.63
N ASP A 166 -5.71 -31.58 15.54
CA ASP A 166 -5.21 -32.84 16.10
C ASP A 166 -3.95 -33.32 15.35
N GLU A 167 -2.89 -33.66 16.10
CA GLU A 167 -1.59 -34.02 15.50
C GLU A 167 -1.56 -35.42 14.89
N LYS A 168 -2.57 -36.25 15.16
CA LYS A 168 -2.57 -37.66 14.81
C LYS A 168 -3.15 -38.00 13.44
N GLU A 169 -3.79 -37.04 12.77
CA GLU A 169 -4.41 -37.25 11.45
C GLU A 169 -3.53 -36.77 10.30
N ALA A 170 -3.47 -37.52 9.20
CA ALA A 170 -2.72 -37.16 8.00
C ALA A 170 -3.21 -35.82 7.37
N GLU A 171 -4.51 -35.52 7.48
CA GLU A 171 -5.12 -34.25 7.04
C GLU A 171 -4.61 -33.03 7.84
N SER A 172 -4.13 -33.25 9.07
CA SER A 172 -3.59 -32.21 9.94
C SER A 172 -2.37 -31.52 9.34
N VAL A 173 -1.53 -32.24 8.60
CA VAL A 173 -0.32 -31.68 7.96
C VAL A 173 -0.69 -30.69 6.87
N VAL A 174 -1.72 -30.98 6.08
CA VAL A 174 -2.20 -30.09 5.01
C VAL A 174 -2.83 -28.84 5.61
N GLU A 175 -3.67 -28.99 6.64
CA GLU A 175 -4.32 -27.86 7.32
C GLU A 175 -3.27 -26.97 8.03
N LYS A 176 -2.28 -27.55 8.71
CA LYS A 176 -1.17 -26.78 9.32
C LYS A 176 -0.41 -25.94 8.29
N LYS A 177 -0.05 -26.50 7.13
CA LYS A 177 0.61 -25.77 6.05
C LYS A 177 -0.27 -24.65 5.51
N LYS A 178 -1.58 -24.87 5.41
CA LYS A 178 -2.53 -23.83 4.97
C LYS A 178 -2.59 -22.69 5.99
N ILE A 179 -2.75 -22.99 7.28
CA ILE A 179 -2.77 -22.00 8.36
C ILE A 179 -1.45 -21.23 8.42
N GLU A 180 -0.31 -21.88 8.27
CA GLU A 180 1.00 -21.23 8.23
C GLU A 180 1.10 -20.25 7.06
N ARG A 181 0.65 -20.64 5.87
CA ARG A 181 0.63 -19.79 4.67
C ARG A 181 -0.28 -18.57 4.85
N GLU A 182 -1.49 -18.77 5.39
CA GLU A 182 -2.44 -17.70 5.72
C GLU A 182 -1.83 -16.76 6.78
N GLY A 183 -1.19 -17.30 7.82
CA GLY A 183 -0.54 -16.55 8.88
C GLY A 183 0.64 -15.71 8.39
N ASN A 184 1.47 -16.26 7.51
CA ASN A 184 2.58 -15.53 6.92
C ASN A 184 2.09 -14.38 6.02
N ALA A 185 1.03 -14.61 5.24
CA ALA A 185 0.41 -13.55 4.44
C ALA A 185 -0.19 -12.44 5.33
N ALA A 186 -0.90 -12.81 6.41
CA ALA A 186 -1.45 -11.84 7.37
C ALA A 186 -0.38 -11.03 8.09
N LYS A 187 0.75 -11.65 8.49
CA LYS A 187 1.90 -10.94 9.11
C LYS A 187 2.52 -9.94 8.16
N ILE A 188 2.79 -10.34 6.90
CA ILE A 188 3.36 -9.47 5.88
C ILE A 188 2.44 -8.27 5.62
N GLN A 189 1.13 -8.51 5.52
CA GLN A 189 0.16 -7.42 5.34
C GLN A 189 0.12 -6.50 6.56
N LEU A 190 0.12 -7.02 7.77
CA LEU A 190 0.12 -6.22 9.00
C LEU A 190 1.38 -5.35 9.10
N ILE A 191 2.56 -5.88 8.78
CA ILE A 191 3.80 -5.10 8.73
C ILE A 191 3.68 -3.98 7.70
N SER A 192 3.15 -4.28 6.51
CA SER A 192 2.93 -3.28 5.46
C SER A 192 1.99 -2.16 5.93
N ASP A 193 0.88 -2.50 6.60
CA ASP A 193 -0.11 -1.53 7.07
C ASP A 193 0.44 -0.66 8.21
N LEU A 194 1.24 -1.22 9.12
CA LEU A 194 1.93 -0.47 10.18
C LEU A 194 2.96 0.50 9.59
N CYS A 195 3.74 0.07 8.61
CA CYS A 195 4.65 0.95 7.88
C CYS A 195 3.91 2.06 7.14
N ASP A 196 2.75 1.75 6.54
CA ASP A 196 1.93 2.74 5.84
C ASP A 196 1.31 3.77 6.78
N LEU A 197 0.97 3.40 8.03
CA LEU A 197 0.44 4.31 9.05
C LEU A 197 1.42 5.43 9.40
N ALA A 198 2.74 5.22 9.31
CA ALA A 198 3.73 6.26 9.56
C ALA A 198 3.52 7.50 8.68
N VAL A 199 3.02 7.32 7.47
CA VAL A 199 2.82 8.42 6.50
C VAL A 199 1.70 9.38 6.94
N PRO A 200 0.44 8.94 7.12
CA PRO A 200 -0.64 9.85 7.54
C PRO A 200 -0.45 10.34 8.99
N LEU A 201 0.10 9.54 9.90
CA LEU A 201 0.38 9.97 11.27
C LEU A 201 1.36 11.15 11.31
N SER A 202 2.44 11.09 10.53
CA SER A 202 3.39 12.18 10.39
C SER A 202 2.80 13.38 9.66
N ALA A 203 2.06 13.15 8.56
CA ALA A 203 1.47 14.22 7.77
C ALA A 203 0.39 15.01 8.51
N LEU A 204 -0.33 14.36 9.44
CA LEU A 204 -1.35 15.00 10.31
C LEU A 204 -0.77 15.58 11.60
N GLY A 205 0.53 15.41 11.86
CA GLY A 205 1.19 15.92 13.06
C GLY A 205 0.86 15.15 14.35
N TYR A 206 0.24 13.97 14.25
CA TYR A 206 -0.03 13.13 15.44
C TYR A 206 1.25 12.53 16.02
N VAL A 207 2.25 12.28 15.17
CA VAL A 207 3.59 11.83 15.58
C VAL A 207 4.63 12.62 14.78
N THR A 208 5.66 13.11 15.44
CA THR A 208 6.79 13.81 14.80
C THR A 208 7.79 12.78 14.29
N LEU A 209 7.62 12.35 13.03
CA LEU A 209 8.59 11.48 12.35
C LEU A 209 9.36 12.30 11.32
N ASP A 210 10.67 12.07 11.24
CA ASP A 210 11.48 12.70 10.21
C ASP A 210 11.28 12.05 8.82
N ASP A 211 11.73 12.74 7.79
CA ASP A 211 11.60 12.26 6.39
C ASP A 211 12.34 10.93 6.16
N GLY A 212 13.35 10.62 6.97
CA GLY A 212 14.06 9.35 6.91
C GLY A 212 13.19 8.18 7.34
N LEU A 213 12.57 8.27 8.52
CA LEU A 213 11.67 7.23 9.03
C LEU A 213 10.44 7.05 8.14
N VAL A 214 9.80 8.14 7.71
CA VAL A 214 8.64 8.07 6.80
C VAL A 214 9.05 7.51 5.44
N GLY A 215 10.21 7.90 4.91
CA GLY A 215 10.76 7.39 3.67
C GLY A 215 11.07 5.89 3.74
N LEU A 216 11.72 5.44 4.81
CA LEU A 216 12.06 4.04 5.01
C LEU A 216 10.81 3.17 5.19
N SER A 217 9.87 3.58 6.04
CA SER A 217 8.59 2.88 6.25
C SER A 217 7.80 2.77 4.95
N GLY A 218 7.67 3.87 4.20
CA GLY A 218 7.00 3.87 2.89
C GLY A 218 7.72 3.00 1.85
N THR A 219 9.06 2.88 1.92
CA THR A 219 9.84 1.99 1.04
C THR A 219 9.56 0.53 1.37
N ILE A 220 9.60 0.15 2.66
CA ILE A 220 9.31 -1.22 3.10
C ILE A 220 7.90 -1.64 2.65
N SER A 221 6.87 -0.85 2.95
CA SER A 221 5.51 -1.18 2.55
C SER A 221 5.35 -1.23 1.02
N SER A 222 6.08 -0.39 0.29
CA SER A 222 6.05 -0.39 -1.18
C SER A 222 6.67 -1.66 -1.76
N LEU A 223 7.81 -2.12 -1.22
CA LEU A 223 8.47 -3.36 -1.63
C LEU A 223 7.60 -4.59 -1.33
N LEU A 224 6.97 -4.65 -0.15
CA LEU A 224 6.03 -5.72 0.20
C LEU A 224 4.83 -5.74 -0.76
N GLY A 225 4.29 -4.55 -1.07
CA GLY A 225 3.20 -4.40 -2.03
C GLY A 225 3.61 -4.77 -3.46
N LEU A 226 4.80 -4.37 -3.91
CA LEU A 226 5.36 -4.71 -5.21
C LEU A 226 5.54 -6.23 -5.34
N TRP A 227 6.13 -6.88 -4.34
CA TRP A 227 6.29 -8.32 -4.27
C TRP A 227 4.95 -9.06 -4.34
N THR A 228 3.93 -8.56 -3.64
CA THR A 228 2.59 -9.15 -3.66
C THR A 228 1.95 -9.07 -5.06
N VAL A 229 2.09 -7.93 -5.73
CA VAL A 229 1.57 -7.76 -7.10
C VAL A 229 2.37 -8.60 -8.09
N TRP A 230 3.70 -8.63 -7.96
CA TRP A 230 4.56 -9.48 -8.78
C TRP A 230 4.13 -10.94 -8.74
N LYS A 231 3.92 -11.50 -7.54
CA LYS A 231 3.43 -12.88 -7.38
C LYS A 231 2.05 -13.14 -8.00
N LYS A 232 1.18 -12.13 -8.03
CA LYS A 232 -0.17 -12.27 -8.61
C LYS A 232 -0.19 -12.23 -10.13
N THR A 233 0.85 -11.70 -10.74
CA THR A 233 0.97 -11.56 -12.21
C THR A 233 1.82 -12.66 -12.86
N ALA A 234 2.35 -13.56 -12.05
CA ALA A 234 3.13 -14.72 -12.50
C ALA A 234 2.31 -15.73 -13.30
#